data_3a94b56aab73e36facc4abd45d45d75c
#
_entry.id   3a94b56aab73e36facc4abd45d45d75c
#
_cell.length_a   1.000
_cell.length_b   1.000
_cell.length_c   1.000
_cell.angle_alpha   90.00
_cell.angle_beta   90.00
_cell.angle_gamma   90.00
#
_symmetry.space_group_name_H-M   'P 1'
#
loop_
_entity.id
_entity.type
_entity.pdbx_description
1 polymer ?
#
loop_
_entity_poly.entity_id
_entity_poly.type
_entity_poly.pdbx_seq_one_letter_code
_entity_poly.pdbx_strand_id
1 'polypeptide(L)'
;GRYFDNPDTSPFLKGYDGRQPLTIHRKGNALVVDRPSMAILTLAQPIVRDTLMKDPRLMGNGFVSRFMFADFCTGGELGAEEAIPDKVRRSYNTRLEALYNLPDCTITLTPEAWGVLDAWDDELIERGEPGGEWEAASNAGHLRKMKGTTARIAANLQLWKGGVQIDADSMRCAVEIARYFVMNLLAVMGTQSNLGAGAKQALDLILRNGQATQRERDIKEALSRRKLFRRAGVDAALDELEKGGYIRRVQKATSGRPVRYIAVHPDLLARKEVINL
;
A
#
# COMPACT_ATOMS: atom_id res chain seq x y z
N GLY A 1 13.99 4.67 -24.13
CA GLY A 1 13.37 4.49 -25.28
C GLY A 1 11.98 5.04 -25.54
N ARG A 2 11.53 4.88 -26.74
CA ARG A 2 10.27 5.40 -27.30
C ARG A 2 8.97 4.95 -26.61
N TYR A 3 9.03 4.03 -25.67
CA TYR A 3 7.83 3.43 -25.06
C TYR A 3 7.49 3.99 -23.68
N PHE A 4 8.30 4.89 -23.11
CA PHE A 4 8.15 5.33 -21.72
C PHE A 4 7.60 6.76 -21.55
N ASP A 5 7.55 7.58 -22.59
CA ASP A 5 7.14 8.98 -22.43
C ASP A 5 5.63 9.17 -22.25
N ASN A 6 4.82 8.21 -22.69
CA ASN A 6 3.36 8.23 -22.46
C ASN A 6 2.79 6.81 -22.50
N PRO A 7 2.86 6.04 -21.39
CA PRO A 7 2.35 4.67 -21.37
C PRO A 7 0.83 4.68 -21.56
N ASP A 8 0.36 3.96 -22.60
CA ASP A 8 -1.08 3.72 -22.76
C ASP A 8 -1.56 2.72 -21.71
N THR A 9 -2.28 3.22 -20.70
CA THR A 9 -2.87 2.41 -19.62
C THR A 9 -4.26 1.89 -19.95
N SER A 10 -4.86 2.29 -21.08
CA SER A 10 -6.23 1.91 -21.44
C SER A 10 -6.45 0.40 -21.52
N PRO A 11 -5.53 -0.45 -22.05
CA PRO A 11 -5.73 -1.89 -22.06
C PRO A 11 -5.84 -2.49 -20.66
N PHE A 12 -5.05 -1.98 -19.71
CA PHE A 12 -5.05 -2.42 -18.32
C PHE A 12 -6.34 -2.02 -17.60
N LEU A 13 -6.80 -0.79 -17.82
CA LEU A 13 -8.05 -0.27 -17.24
C LEU A 13 -9.25 -1.05 -17.77
N LYS A 14 -9.32 -1.31 -19.08
CA LYS A 14 -10.38 -2.12 -19.70
C LYS A 14 -10.33 -3.57 -19.22
N GLY A 15 -9.13 -4.16 -19.13
CA GLY A 15 -8.94 -5.52 -18.62
C GLY A 15 -9.31 -5.68 -17.15
N TYR A 16 -9.11 -4.65 -16.33
CA TYR A 16 -9.55 -4.63 -14.94
C TYR A 16 -11.09 -4.53 -14.83
N ASP A 17 -11.71 -3.65 -15.60
CA ASP A 17 -13.15 -3.41 -15.52
C ASP A 17 -13.98 -4.52 -16.23
N GLY A 18 -13.44 -5.13 -17.29
CA GLY A 18 -14.05 -6.25 -18.03
C GLY A 18 -15.35 -5.91 -18.79
N ARG A 19 -15.74 -4.64 -18.83
CA ARG A 19 -17.04 -4.21 -19.36
C ARG A 19 -17.01 -3.70 -20.80
N GLN A 20 -15.87 -3.17 -21.20
CA GLN A 20 -15.70 -2.55 -22.52
C GLN A 20 -14.76 -3.38 -23.38
N PRO A 21 -15.07 -3.58 -24.67
CA PRO A 21 -14.19 -4.32 -25.55
C PRO A 21 -12.84 -3.62 -25.69
N LEU A 22 -11.80 -4.42 -25.80
CA LEU A 22 -10.45 -3.97 -26.12
C LEU A 22 -10.22 -4.20 -27.61
N THR A 23 -10.03 -3.10 -28.37
CA THR A 23 -9.70 -3.17 -29.78
C THR A 23 -8.24 -2.80 -30.00
N ILE A 24 -7.48 -3.68 -30.62
CA ILE A 24 -6.09 -3.48 -30.99
C ILE A 24 -6.01 -3.38 -32.50
N HIS A 25 -5.66 -2.20 -33.01
CA HIS A 25 -5.46 -1.99 -34.44
C HIS A 25 -4.05 -2.42 -34.85
N ARG A 26 -3.96 -3.40 -35.73
CA ARG A 26 -2.73 -3.78 -36.44
C ARG A 26 -2.91 -3.47 -37.92
N LYS A 27 -1.79 -3.28 -38.65
CA LYS A 27 -1.83 -3.00 -40.10
C LYS A 27 -2.79 -3.94 -40.83
N GLY A 28 -3.96 -3.44 -41.24
CA GLY A 28 -4.97 -4.15 -42.02
C GLY A 28 -6.00 -4.97 -41.23
N ASN A 29 -5.80 -5.23 -39.93
CA ASN A 29 -6.75 -6.02 -39.12
C ASN A 29 -6.96 -5.40 -37.74
N ALA A 30 -8.19 -5.46 -37.23
CA ALA A 30 -8.53 -5.12 -35.86
C ALA A 30 -8.75 -6.41 -35.06
N LEU A 31 -8.03 -6.58 -33.96
CA LEU A 31 -8.32 -7.62 -32.97
C LEU A 31 -9.24 -7.04 -31.91
N VAL A 32 -10.40 -7.65 -31.73
CA VAL A 32 -11.39 -7.25 -30.73
C VAL A 32 -11.47 -8.34 -29.66
N VAL A 33 -11.33 -7.93 -28.41
CA VAL A 33 -11.58 -8.79 -27.22
C VAL A 33 -12.79 -8.21 -26.51
N ASP A 34 -13.96 -8.88 -26.63
CA ASP A 34 -15.25 -8.35 -26.17
C ASP A 34 -15.34 -8.22 -24.65
N ARG A 35 -14.77 -9.17 -23.92
CA ARG A 35 -14.73 -9.17 -22.44
C ARG A 35 -13.29 -9.35 -21.96
N PRO A 36 -12.47 -8.29 -22.03
CA PRO A 36 -11.09 -8.38 -21.60
C PRO A 36 -11.02 -8.62 -20.09
N SER A 37 -10.25 -9.60 -19.65
CA SER A 37 -9.94 -9.82 -18.25
C SER A 37 -8.45 -9.87 -18.07
N MET A 38 -7.93 -9.08 -17.12
CA MET A 38 -6.50 -9.01 -16.86
C MET A 38 -6.22 -8.95 -15.37
N ALA A 39 -5.37 -9.85 -14.89
CA ALA A 39 -4.78 -9.80 -13.56
C ALA A 39 -3.29 -9.52 -13.69
N ILE A 40 -2.77 -8.63 -12.84
CA ILE A 40 -1.35 -8.26 -12.81
C ILE A 40 -0.84 -8.54 -11.40
N LEU A 41 0.19 -9.38 -11.31
CA LEU A 41 0.99 -9.56 -10.10
C LEU A 41 2.42 -9.12 -10.43
N THR A 42 2.98 -8.24 -9.63
CA THR A 42 4.35 -7.78 -9.82
C THR A 42 5.08 -7.65 -8.49
N LEU A 43 6.34 -8.03 -8.51
CA LEU A 43 7.30 -7.73 -7.45
C LEU A 43 8.12 -6.53 -7.92
N ALA A 44 8.04 -5.44 -7.19
CA ALA A 44 8.70 -4.20 -7.57
C ALA A 44 9.60 -3.70 -6.44
N GLN A 45 10.74 -3.13 -6.81
CA GLN A 45 11.58 -2.42 -5.86
C GLN A 45 10.86 -1.15 -5.35
N PRO A 46 11.12 -0.70 -4.11
CA PRO A 46 10.49 0.50 -3.55
C PRO A 46 10.59 1.73 -4.45
N ILE A 47 11.71 1.91 -5.16
CA ILE A 47 11.90 3.03 -6.08
C ILE A 47 10.91 3.02 -7.25
N VAL A 48 10.55 1.84 -7.76
CA VAL A 48 9.56 1.69 -8.85
C VAL A 48 8.17 2.04 -8.34
N ARG A 49 7.78 1.51 -7.18
CA ARG A 49 6.55 1.84 -6.48
C ARG A 49 6.42 3.36 -6.28
N ASP A 50 7.46 3.97 -5.70
CA ASP A 50 7.48 5.41 -5.41
C ASP A 50 7.39 6.26 -6.69
N THR A 51 7.95 5.80 -7.78
CA THR A 51 7.84 6.45 -9.10
C THR A 51 6.41 6.38 -9.62
N LEU A 52 5.77 5.20 -9.56
CA LEU A 52 4.38 5.02 -9.99
C LEU A 52 3.40 5.90 -9.20
N MET A 53 3.59 5.98 -7.88
CA MET A 53 2.72 6.76 -7.00
C MET A 53 2.93 8.27 -7.10
N LYS A 54 4.07 8.72 -7.65
CA LYS A 54 4.36 10.14 -7.88
C LYS A 54 4.00 10.62 -9.28
N ASP A 55 3.71 9.72 -10.22
CA ASP A 55 3.31 10.12 -11.59
C ASP A 55 1.85 10.61 -11.58
N PRO A 56 1.60 11.93 -11.78
CA PRO A 56 0.25 12.47 -11.70
C PRO A 56 -0.65 11.94 -12.82
N ARG A 57 -0.10 11.44 -13.92
CA ARG A 57 -0.87 10.86 -15.03
C ARG A 57 -1.40 9.49 -14.63
N LEU A 58 -0.57 8.66 -14.01
CA LEU A 58 -0.94 7.31 -13.56
C LEU A 58 -1.88 7.35 -12.35
N MET A 59 -1.71 8.34 -11.49
CA MET A 59 -2.62 8.61 -10.38
C MET A 59 -3.95 9.15 -10.88
N GLY A 60 -3.91 10.16 -11.76
CA GLY A 60 -5.11 10.87 -12.24
C GLY A 60 -6.03 10.01 -13.13
N ASN A 61 -5.49 9.07 -13.90
CA ASN A 61 -6.30 8.17 -14.73
C ASN A 61 -6.84 6.93 -13.99
N GLY A 62 -6.51 6.78 -12.72
CA GLY A 62 -6.98 5.68 -11.88
C GLY A 62 -6.24 4.35 -12.12
N PHE A 63 -5.11 4.33 -12.82
CA PHE A 63 -4.33 3.12 -13.02
C PHE A 63 -3.77 2.62 -11.70
N VAL A 64 -3.08 3.48 -10.95
CA VAL A 64 -2.45 3.13 -9.67
C VAL A 64 -3.50 2.74 -8.62
N SER A 65 -4.67 3.39 -8.61
CA SER A 65 -5.73 3.10 -7.64
C SER A 65 -6.38 1.71 -7.77
N ARG A 66 -6.04 0.95 -8.81
CA ARG A 66 -6.49 -0.42 -9.01
C ARG A 66 -5.52 -1.48 -8.48
N PHE A 67 -4.33 -1.07 -8.04
CA PHE A 67 -3.35 -1.96 -7.42
C PHE A 67 -3.56 -2.05 -5.91
N MET A 68 -3.44 -3.26 -5.40
CA MET A 68 -3.28 -3.54 -3.98
C MET A 68 -1.78 -3.60 -3.68
N PHE A 69 -1.33 -2.86 -2.68
CA PHE A 69 0.07 -2.80 -2.29
C PHE A 69 0.29 -3.66 -1.05
N ALA A 70 1.30 -4.52 -1.10
CA ALA A 70 1.85 -5.18 0.06
C ALA A 70 3.34 -4.83 0.15
N ASP A 71 3.77 -4.26 1.26
CA ASP A 71 5.17 -3.96 1.51
C ASP A 71 5.75 -5.06 2.41
N PHE A 72 6.79 -5.71 1.92
CA PHE A 72 7.48 -6.74 2.69
C PHE A 72 8.59 -6.06 3.49
N CYS A 73 8.39 -5.95 4.80
CA CYS A 73 9.46 -5.51 5.69
C CYS A 73 10.58 -6.56 5.69
N THR A 74 11.70 -6.23 5.08
CA THR A 74 12.92 -7.06 5.05
C THR A 74 13.63 -7.00 6.40
N GLY A 75 13.15 -7.71 7.39
CA GLY A 75 13.75 -7.72 8.73
C GLY A 75 13.75 -9.09 9.41
N GLY A 76 13.14 -10.08 8.80
CA GLY A 76 13.16 -11.46 9.30
C GLY A 76 14.30 -12.25 8.68
N GLU A 77 15.00 -13.06 9.48
CA GLU A 77 15.81 -14.15 8.94
C GLU A 77 14.89 -15.02 8.09
N LEU A 78 15.30 -15.29 6.84
CA LEU A 78 14.66 -16.32 6.03
C LEU A 78 14.84 -17.61 6.80
N GLY A 79 13.74 -18.12 7.37
CA GLY A 79 13.74 -19.44 7.99
C GLY A 79 14.15 -20.50 6.97
N ALA A 80 14.61 -21.66 7.44
CA ALA A 80 14.91 -22.77 6.56
C ALA A 80 13.71 -23.06 5.66
N GLU A 81 13.93 -23.13 4.34
CA GLU A 81 12.89 -23.50 3.38
C GLU A 81 12.44 -24.95 3.67
N GLU A 82 11.30 -25.10 4.31
CA GLU A 82 10.65 -26.39 4.40
C GLU A 82 9.91 -26.69 3.09
N ALA A 83 10.18 -27.86 2.52
CA ALA A 83 9.49 -28.29 1.31
C ALA A 83 7.98 -28.44 1.57
N ILE A 84 7.16 -27.90 0.68
CA ILE A 84 5.72 -28.05 0.76
C ILE A 84 5.35 -29.54 0.67
N PRO A 85 4.65 -30.10 1.68
CA PRO A 85 4.27 -31.52 1.65
C PRO A 85 3.48 -31.87 0.39
N ASP A 86 3.76 -33.03 -0.21
CA ASP A 86 3.12 -33.47 -1.46
C ASP A 86 1.59 -33.55 -1.37
N LYS A 87 1.04 -33.85 -0.20
CA LYS A 87 -0.39 -33.85 0.04
C LYS A 87 -0.99 -32.45 -0.15
N VAL A 88 -0.31 -31.42 0.36
CA VAL A 88 -0.75 -30.01 0.23
C VAL A 88 -0.66 -29.59 -1.23
N ARG A 89 0.44 -29.89 -1.91
CA ARG A 89 0.64 -29.59 -3.32
C ARG A 89 -0.42 -30.25 -4.20
N ARG A 90 -0.71 -31.53 -3.98
CA ARG A 90 -1.75 -32.25 -4.74
C ARG A 90 -3.13 -31.62 -4.52
N SER A 91 -3.49 -31.36 -3.25
CA SER A 91 -4.77 -30.70 -2.93
C SER A 91 -4.93 -29.35 -3.61
N TYR A 92 -3.87 -28.55 -3.59
CA TYR A 92 -3.82 -27.24 -4.27
C TYR A 92 -4.02 -27.39 -5.79
N ASN A 93 -3.28 -28.29 -6.44
CA ASN A 93 -3.37 -28.52 -7.88
C ASN A 93 -4.76 -29.01 -8.29
N THR A 94 -5.34 -29.95 -7.54
CA THR A 94 -6.73 -30.42 -7.80
C THR A 94 -7.74 -29.29 -7.74
N ARG A 95 -7.57 -28.35 -6.78
CA ARG A 95 -8.44 -27.16 -6.72
C ARG A 95 -8.23 -26.21 -7.89
N LEU A 96 -6.97 -25.96 -8.30
CA LEU A 96 -6.70 -25.15 -9.49
C LEU A 96 -7.30 -25.75 -10.76
N GLU A 97 -7.18 -27.08 -10.95
CA GLU A 97 -7.79 -27.80 -12.08
C GLU A 97 -9.32 -27.66 -12.07
N ALA A 98 -9.94 -27.77 -10.91
CA ALA A 98 -11.38 -27.58 -10.76
C ALA A 98 -11.82 -26.16 -11.13
N LEU A 99 -11.06 -25.13 -10.71
CA LEU A 99 -11.31 -23.73 -11.07
C LEU A 99 -11.09 -23.47 -12.56
N TYR A 100 -10.04 -24.04 -13.14
CA TYR A 100 -9.74 -23.90 -14.57
C TYR A 100 -10.83 -24.49 -15.47
N ASN A 101 -11.43 -25.60 -15.04
CA ASN A 101 -12.50 -26.28 -15.75
C ASN A 101 -13.92 -25.82 -15.36
N LEU A 102 -14.01 -24.76 -14.52
CA LEU A 102 -15.30 -24.21 -14.13
C LEU A 102 -16.01 -23.61 -15.36
N PRO A 103 -17.24 -24.02 -15.68
CA PRO A 103 -17.99 -23.41 -16.77
C PRO A 103 -18.32 -21.95 -16.46
N ASP A 104 -18.63 -21.18 -17.51
CA ASP A 104 -19.13 -19.82 -17.34
C ASP A 104 -20.30 -19.80 -16.36
N CYS A 105 -20.15 -19.06 -15.27
CA CYS A 105 -21.14 -18.97 -14.21
C CYS A 105 -21.31 -17.54 -13.72
N THR A 106 -22.47 -17.25 -13.16
CA THR A 106 -22.75 -15.99 -12.47
C THR A 106 -22.53 -16.20 -10.98
N ILE A 107 -21.66 -15.37 -10.39
CA ILE A 107 -21.44 -15.36 -8.95
C ILE A 107 -22.37 -14.34 -8.32
N THR A 108 -23.15 -14.77 -7.32
CA THR A 108 -24.10 -13.94 -6.57
C THR A 108 -23.67 -13.80 -5.11
N LEU A 109 -24.27 -12.86 -4.39
CA LEU A 109 -24.08 -12.70 -2.96
C LEU A 109 -25.34 -13.11 -2.21
N THR A 110 -25.19 -13.73 -1.03
CA THR A 110 -26.33 -13.87 -0.11
C THR A 110 -26.71 -12.51 0.49
N PRO A 111 -27.95 -12.34 1.01
CA PRO A 111 -28.34 -11.11 1.71
C PRO A 111 -27.40 -10.74 2.86
N GLU A 112 -26.93 -11.74 3.60
CA GLU A 112 -25.98 -11.54 4.73
C GLU A 112 -24.61 -11.09 4.21
N ALA A 113 -24.12 -11.62 3.08
CA ALA A 113 -22.89 -11.19 2.45
C ALA A 113 -23.00 -9.74 1.94
N TRP A 114 -24.15 -9.35 1.43
CA TRP A 114 -24.45 -7.97 1.07
C TRP A 114 -24.35 -7.05 2.27
N GLY A 115 -24.96 -7.41 3.41
CA GLY A 115 -24.87 -6.62 4.66
C GLY A 115 -23.44 -6.41 5.13
N VAL A 116 -22.57 -7.43 5.01
CA VAL A 116 -21.14 -7.31 5.34
C VAL A 116 -20.42 -6.36 4.37
N LEU A 117 -20.72 -6.44 3.07
CA LEU A 117 -20.09 -5.59 2.05
C LEU A 117 -20.55 -4.13 2.17
N ASP A 118 -21.81 -3.89 2.52
CA ASP A 118 -22.32 -2.53 2.72
C ASP A 118 -21.74 -1.89 3.99
N ALA A 119 -21.65 -2.64 5.10
CA ALA A 119 -20.98 -2.16 6.30
C ALA A 119 -19.49 -1.82 6.05
N TRP A 120 -18.83 -2.59 5.18
CA TRP A 120 -17.47 -2.29 4.74
C TRP A 120 -17.39 -1.00 3.90
N ASP A 121 -18.36 -0.78 3.01
CA ASP A 121 -18.44 0.45 2.22
C ASP A 121 -18.64 1.69 3.09
N ASP A 122 -19.53 1.58 4.09
CA ASP A 122 -19.74 2.64 5.09
C ASP A 122 -18.45 2.96 5.84
N GLU A 123 -17.68 1.94 6.27
CA GLU A 123 -16.39 2.13 6.92
C GLU A 123 -15.37 2.83 5.98
N LEU A 124 -15.33 2.45 4.70
CA LEU A 124 -14.45 3.08 3.71
C LEU A 124 -14.79 4.57 3.53
N ILE A 125 -16.08 4.91 3.54
CA ILE A 125 -16.56 6.29 3.43
C ILE A 125 -16.19 7.06 4.69
N GLU A 126 -16.59 6.59 5.88
CA GLU A 126 -16.38 7.25 7.15
C GLU A 126 -14.89 7.55 7.41
N ARG A 127 -14.05 6.53 7.27
CA ARG A 127 -12.59 6.69 7.51
C ARG A 127 -11.88 7.45 6.38
N GLY A 128 -12.47 7.53 5.19
CA GLY A 128 -11.95 8.25 4.04
C GLY A 128 -12.37 9.71 3.95
N GLU A 129 -13.22 10.21 4.84
CA GLU A 129 -13.65 11.61 4.89
C GLU A 129 -12.48 12.55 5.23
N PRO A 130 -12.62 13.87 4.94
CA PRO A 130 -11.64 14.87 5.34
C PRO A 130 -11.36 14.83 6.86
N GLY A 131 -10.09 14.64 7.23
CA GLY A 131 -9.67 14.44 8.63
C GLY A 131 -9.79 12.99 9.12
N GLY A 132 -10.32 12.07 8.34
CA GLY A 132 -10.41 10.66 8.65
C GLY A 132 -9.06 9.93 8.52
N GLU A 133 -8.95 8.78 9.19
CA GLU A 133 -7.73 7.98 9.25
C GLU A 133 -7.21 7.56 7.86
N TRP A 134 -8.12 7.38 6.88
CA TRP A 134 -7.81 6.92 5.53
C TRP A 134 -7.95 8.00 4.45
N GLU A 135 -8.02 9.26 4.83
CA GLU A 135 -8.17 10.39 3.91
C GLU A 135 -7.13 10.37 2.78
N ALA A 136 -5.87 10.06 3.09
CA ALA A 136 -4.81 9.99 2.08
C ALA A 136 -5.09 8.95 1.00
N ALA A 137 -5.58 7.76 1.37
CA ALA A 137 -5.96 6.71 0.44
C ALA A 137 -7.24 7.08 -0.35
N SER A 138 -8.17 7.80 0.27
CA SER A 138 -9.37 8.36 -0.36
C SER A 138 -9.01 9.37 -1.43
N ASN A 139 -8.18 10.35 -1.11
CA ASN A 139 -7.71 11.39 -2.03
C ASN A 139 -6.94 10.81 -3.23
N ALA A 140 -6.22 9.71 -3.04
CA ALA A 140 -5.56 8.97 -4.10
C ALA A 140 -6.52 8.07 -4.93
N GLY A 141 -7.81 8.05 -4.60
CA GLY A 141 -8.84 7.30 -5.33
C GLY A 141 -8.88 5.78 -5.08
N HIS A 142 -8.05 5.27 -4.16
CA HIS A 142 -7.97 3.83 -3.86
C HIS A 142 -9.23 3.30 -3.17
N LEU A 143 -9.79 4.03 -2.20
CA LEU A 143 -10.95 3.57 -1.44
C LEU A 143 -12.18 3.36 -2.32
N ARG A 144 -12.37 4.21 -3.35
CA ARG A 144 -13.47 4.07 -4.34
C ARG A 144 -13.44 2.75 -5.11
N LYS A 145 -12.29 2.08 -5.21
CA LYS A 145 -12.14 0.79 -5.89
C LYS A 145 -12.21 -0.37 -4.92
N MET A 146 -12.06 -0.11 -3.62
CA MET A 146 -11.90 -1.15 -2.62
C MET A 146 -13.16 -2.00 -2.43
N LYS A 147 -14.38 -1.44 -2.44
CA LYS A 147 -15.63 -2.22 -2.40
C LYS A 147 -15.67 -3.29 -3.50
N GLY A 148 -15.42 -2.88 -4.75
CA GLY A 148 -15.41 -3.82 -5.88
C GLY A 148 -14.27 -4.83 -5.83
N THR A 149 -13.10 -4.43 -5.32
CA THR A 149 -11.96 -5.32 -5.12
C THR A 149 -12.27 -6.36 -4.04
N THR A 150 -12.88 -5.95 -2.93
CA THR A 150 -13.31 -6.84 -1.85
C THR A 150 -14.29 -7.90 -2.34
N ALA A 151 -15.29 -7.49 -3.14
CA ALA A 151 -16.23 -8.43 -3.74
C ALA A 151 -15.53 -9.47 -4.65
N ARG A 152 -14.50 -9.07 -5.41
CA ARG A 152 -13.70 -9.99 -6.23
C ARG A 152 -12.86 -10.95 -5.37
N ILE A 153 -12.30 -10.48 -4.27
CA ILE A 153 -11.59 -11.34 -3.31
C ILE A 153 -12.56 -12.37 -2.73
N ALA A 154 -13.74 -11.93 -2.29
CA ALA A 154 -14.78 -12.81 -1.75
C ALA A 154 -15.24 -13.87 -2.78
N ALA A 155 -15.38 -13.47 -4.05
CA ALA A 155 -15.70 -14.38 -5.13
C ALA A 155 -14.62 -15.47 -5.31
N ASN A 156 -13.35 -15.09 -5.30
CA ASN A 156 -12.25 -16.04 -5.40
C ASN A 156 -12.22 -17.00 -4.19
N LEU A 157 -12.44 -16.49 -2.98
CA LEU A 157 -12.51 -17.32 -1.77
C LEU A 157 -13.68 -18.32 -1.85
N GLN A 158 -14.85 -17.86 -2.32
CA GLN A 158 -16.03 -18.71 -2.47
C GLN A 158 -15.84 -19.79 -3.54
N LEU A 159 -15.30 -19.42 -4.69
CA LEU A 159 -14.93 -20.37 -5.74
C LEU A 159 -13.92 -21.41 -5.25
N TRP A 160 -12.95 -21.00 -4.44
CA TRP A 160 -12.00 -21.91 -3.82
C TRP A 160 -12.68 -22.91 -2.89
N LYS A 161 -13.74 -22.52 -2.20
CA LYS A 161 -14.61 -23.43 -1.41
C LYS A 161 -15.46 -24.36 -2.29
N GLY A 162 -15.64 -24.05 -3.57
CA GLY A 162 -16.43 -24.81 -4.53
C GLY A 162 -17.88 -24.33 -4.69
N GLY A 163 -18.19 -23.11 -4.22
CA GLY A 163 -19.52 -22.50 -4.37
C GLY A 163 -19.50 -21.29 -5.31
N VAL A 164 -20.66 -20.97 -5.88
CA VAL A 164 -20.88 -19.79 -6.76
C VAL A 164 -21.70 -18.68 -6.09
N GLN A 165 -22.17 -18.91 -4.86
CA GLN A 165 -22.89 -17.91 -4.07
C GLN A 165 -22.04 -17.52 -2.87
N ILE A 166 -21.59 -16.26 -2.84
CA ILE A 166 -20.72 -15.71 -1.79
C ILE A 166 -21.51 -15.68 -0.48
N ASP A 167 -21.03 -16.41 0.51
CA ASP A 167 -21.54 -16.40 1.88
C ASP A 167 -20.93 -15.27 2.72
N ALA A 168 -21.53 -14.98 3.87
CA ALA A 168 -21.08 -13.95 4.78
C ALA A 168 -19.65 -14.20 5.31
N ASP A 169 -19.25 -15.46 5.48
CA ASP A 169 -17.90 -15.80 5.99
C ASP A 169 -16.83 -15.49 4.94
N SER A 170 -17.05 -15.87 3.68
CA SER A 170 -16.16 -15.51 2.58
C SER A 170 -16.06 -13.99 2.42
N MET A 171 -17.16 -13.26 2.61
CA MET A 171 -17.16 -11.81 2.55
C MET A 171 -16.40 -11.21 3.73
N ARG A 172 -16.57 -11.68 4.98
CA ARG A 172 -15.80 -11.22 6.14
C ARG A 172 -14.30 -11.44 5.95
N CYS A 173 -13.90 -12.62 5.49
CA CYS A 173 -12.49 -12.89 5.17
C CYS A 173 -11.95 -11.93 4.11
N ALA A 174 -12.75 -11.63 3.07
CA ALA A 174 -12.35 -10.69 2.03
C ALA A 174 -12.21 -9.26 2.55
N VAL A 175 -13.06 -8.83 3.48
CA VAL A 175 -12.95 -7.52 4.15
C VAL A 175 -11.65 -7.42 4.95
N GLU A 176 -11.29 -8.45 5.71
CA GLU A 176 -10.02 -8.45 6.46
C GLU A 176 -8.80 -8.40 5.53
N ILE A 177 -8.83 -9.12 4.41
CA ILE A 177 -7.78 -9.04 3.38
C ILE A 177 -7.73 -7.63 2.77
N ALA A 178 -8.88 -7.05 2.45
CA ALA A 178 -8.96 -5.70 1.90
C ALA A 178 -8.45 -4.65 2.89
N ARG A 179 -8.80 -4.78 4.17
CA ARG A 179 -8.30 -3.92 5.26
C ARG A 179 -6.78 -3.99 5.39
N TYR A 180 -6.19 -5.19 5.32
CA TYR A 180 -4.74 -5.37 5.29
C TYR A 180 -4.10 -4.58 4.14
N PHE A 181 -4.67 -4.61 2.93
CA PHE A 181 -4.13 -3.85 1.80
C PHE A 181 -4.32 -2.34 1.94
N VAL A 182 -5.42 -1.87 2.55
CA VAL A 182 -5.59 -0.44 2.89
C VAL A 182 -4.52 0.01 3.87
N MET A 183 -4.27 -0.77 4.92
CA MET A 183 -3.23 -0.44 5.91
C MET A 183 -1.82 -0.44 5.29
N ASN A 184 -1.50 -1.40 4.42
CA ASN A 184 -0.24 -1.39 3.68
C ASN A 184 -0.11 -0.18 2.75
N LEU A 185 -1.19 0.19 2.05
CA LEU A 185 -1.22 1.38 1.21
C LEU A 185 -0.92 2.64 2.04
N LEU A 186 -1.58 2.80 3.18
CA LEU A 186 -1.34 3.94 4.08
C LEU A 186 0.11 3.97 4.60
N ALA A 187 0.67 2.80 4.95
CA ALA A 187 2.07 2.70 5.33
C ALA A 187 3.00 3.13 4.19
N VAL A 188 2.72 2.66 2.96
CA VAL A 188 3.45 3.07 1.75
C VAL A 188 3.31 4.57 1.49
N MET A 189 2.11 5.14 1.63
CA MET A 189 1.86 6.58 1.46
C MET A 189 2.48 7.40 2.59
N GLY A 190 2.47 6.89 3.81
CA GLY A 190 3.14 7.50 4.96
C GLY A 190 4.67 7.54 4.82
N THR A 191 5.26 6.52 4.19
CA THR A 191 6.69 6.53 3.82
C THR A 191 7.00 7.49 2.66
N GLN A 192 5.98 7.89 1.90
CA GLN A 192 6.03 8.94 0.89
C GLN A 192 5.84 10.35 1.48
N SER A 193 6.04 10.53 2.80
CA SER A 193 6.13 11.88 3.35
C SER A 193 6.91 12.75 2.36
N ASN A 194 6.43 13.95 2.07
CA ASN A 194 7.11 14.94 1.21
C ASN A 194 8.51 15.32 1.73
N LEU A 195 9.02 14.54 2.67
CA LEU A 195 10.34 14.71 3.26
C LEU A 195 11.41 14.41 2.22
N GLY A 196 12.32 15.34 2.05
CA GLY A 196 13.55 15.14 1.28
C GLY A 196 14.38 13.98 1.82
N ALA A 197 15.29 13.46 1.02
CA ALA A 197 16.14 12.32 1.38
C ALA A 197 16.93 12.55 2.71
N GLY A 198 17.33 13.80 2.98
CA GLY A 198 17.97 14.18 4.24
C GLY A 198 17.03 14.04 5.44
N ALA A 199 15.83 14.58 5.33
CA ALA A 199 14.83 14.52 6.40
C ALA A 199 14.38 13.08 6.69
N LYS A 200 14.18 12.24 5.66
CA LYS A 200 13.90 10.81 5.84
C LYS A 200 15.01 10.10 6.61
N GLN A 201 16.26 10.35 6.25
CA GLN A 201 17.41 9.73 6.91
C GLN A 201 17.60 10.23 8.35
N ALA A 202 17.25 11.50 8.61
CA ALA A 202 17.25 12.07 9.96
C ALA A 202 16.14 11.45 10.82
N LEU A 203 14.92 11.32 10.26
CA LEU A 203 13.80 10.70 10.95
C LEU A 203 14.09 9.23 11.30
N ASP A 204 14.62 8.47 10.35
CA ASP A 204 15.03 7.07 10.58
C ASP A 204 16.04 6.92 11.72
N LEU A 205 17.07 7.78 11.76
CA LEU A 205 18.03 7.79 12.86
C LEU A 205 17.36 8.09 14.21
N ILE A 206 16.52 9.13 14.25
CA ILE A 206 15.83 9.57 15.46
C ILE A 206 14.92 8.45 15.99
N LEU A 207 14.17 7.79 15.10
CA LEU A 207 13.26 6.68 15.46
C LEU A 207 14.04 5.43 15.89
N ARG A 208 15.19 5.11 15.26
CA ARG A 208 16.03 3.97 15.69
C ARG A 208 16.52 4.10 17.12
N ASN A 209 16.80 5.30 17.58
CA ASN A 209 17.22 5.53 18.95
C ASN A 209 16.10 5.23 19.99
N GLY A 210 14.84 5.20 19.57
CA GLY A 210 13.69 4.78 20.40
C GLY A 210 13.34 5.69 21.58
N GLN A 211 13.97 6.86 21.70
CA GLN A 211 13.76 7.79 22.81
C GLN A 211 12.77 8.90 22.41
N ALA A 212 11.78 9.17 23.26
CA ALA A 212 10.80 10.25 23.05
C ALA A 212 11.44 11.64 23.01
N THR A 213 12.59 11.82 23.68
CA THR A 213 13.32 13.08 23.71
C THR A 213 14.81 12.82 23.63
N GLN A 214 15.49 13.46 22.67
CA GLN A 214 16.92 13.27 22.38
C GLN A 214 17.63 14.62 22.34
N ARG A 215 18.91 14.68 22.71
CA ARG A 215 19.66 15.92 22.57
C ARG A 215 19.90 16.26 21.10
N GLU A 216 19.56 17.48 20.68
CA GLU A 216 19.72 17.94 19.30
C GLU A 216 21.19 17.84 18.83
N ARG A 217 22.16 18.16 19.72
CA ARG A 217 23.59 18.07 19.42
C ARG A 217 24.02 16.66 19.01
N ASP A 218 23.55 15.63 19.74
CA ASP A 218 23.97 14.26 19.50
C ASP A 218 23.42 13.76 18.16
N ILE A 219 22.17 14.13 17.84
CA ILE A 219 21.54 13.83 16.53
C ILE A 219 22.30 14.55 15.40
N LYS A 220 22.61 15.84 15.56
CA LYS A 220 23.37 16.60 14.54
C LYS A 220 24.75 16.00 14.31
N GLU A 221 25.45 15.60 15.36
CA GLU A 221 26.77 14.97 15.27
C GLU A 221 26.68 13.61 14.53
N ALA A 222 25.68 12.77 14.85
CA ALA A 222 25.49 11.49 14.19
C ALA A 222 25.12 11.64 12.70
N LEU A 223 24.31 12.65 12.34
CA LEU A 223 23.94 12.94 10.96
C LEU A 223 25.09 13.54 10.15
N SER A 224 25.88 14.45 10.73
CA SER A 224 26.98 15.10 10.01
C SER A 224 28.09 14.15 9.56
N ARG A 225 28.19 12.97 10.19
CA ARG A 225 29.13 11.92 9.80
C ARG A 225 28.66 11.17 8.53
N ARG A 226 27.40 11.32 8.11
CA ARG A 226 26.84 10.64 6.92
C ARG A 226 27.10 11.45 5.65
N LYS A 227 27.49 10.77 4.57
CA LYS A 227 27.87 11.38 3.27
C LYS A 227 26.79 12.32 2.70
N LEU A 228 25.50 11.99 2.90
CA LEU A 228 24.37 12.75 2.40
C LEU A 228 24.31 14.17 2.99
N PHE A 229 24.61 14.33 4.28
CA PHE A 229 24.50 15.61 5.00
C PHE A 229 25.65 16.58 4.76
N ARG A 230 26.72 16.12 4.13
CA ARG A 230 27.80 17.03 3.67
C ARG A 230 27.36 18.00 2.58
N ARG A 231 26.26 17.67 1.86
CA ARG A 231 25.72 18.47 0.75
C ARG A 231 24.40 19.18 1.09
N ALA A 232 23.58 18.63 1.96
CA ALA A 232 22.20 19.07 2.18
C ALA A 232 21.98 19.87 3.48
N GLY A 233 22.95 19.90 4.39
CA GLY A 233 22.80 20.52 5.71
C GLY A 233 21.86 19.75 6.67
N VAL A 234 22.34 19.48 7.88
CA VAL A 234 21.57 18.79 8.92
C VAL A 234 20.39 19.63 9.39
N ASP A 235 20.61 20.96 9.51
CA ASP A 235 19.57 21.86 9.99
C ASP A 235 18.36 21.92 9.06
N ALA A 236 18.56 21.97 7.75
CA ALA A 236 17.46 21.94 6.77
C ALA A 236 16.61 20.67 6.89
N ALA A 237 17.24 19.52 7.13
CA ALA A 237 16.52 18.25 7.32
C ALA A 237 15.70 18.27 8.63
N LEU A 238 16.24 18.82 9.71
CA LEU A 238 15.51 18.94 10.98
C LEU A 238 14.40 20.00 10.91
N ASP A 239 14.60 21.09 10.16
CA ASP A 239 13.57 22.11 9.90
C ASP A 239 12.40 21.52 9.13
N GLU A 240 12.69 20.70 8.13
CA GLU A 240 11.67 19.98 7.35
C GLU A 240 10.87 19.01 8.21
N LEU A 241 11.51 18.26 9.11
CA LEU A 241 10.85 17.34 10.04
C LEU A 241 9.96 18.09 11.05
N GLU A 242 10.43 19.25 11.55
CA GLU A 242 9.65 20.06 12.48
C GLU A 242 8.44 20.69 11.80
N LYS A 243 8.62 21.23 10.59
CA LYS A 243 7.53 21.78 9.76
C LYS A 243 6.49 20.71 9.40
N GLY A 244 6.92 19.49 9.20
CA GLY A 244 6.04 18.34 8.94
C GLY A 244 5.38 17.74 10.18
N GLY A 245 5.66 18.28 11.40
CA GLY A 245 5.08 17.78 12.63
C GLY A 245 5.66 16.46 13.16
N TYR A 246 6.73 15.95 12.57
CA TYR A 246 7.36 14.67 12.98
C TYR A 246 8.16 14.81 14.28
N ILE A 247 8.74 15.97 14.48
CA ILE A 247 9.53 16.33 15.66
C ILE A 247 9.17 17.74 16.13
N ARG A 248 9.52 18.06 17.37
CA ARG A 248 9.50 19.41 17.93
C ARG A 248 10.81 19.71 18.63
N ARG A 249 11.43 20.83 18.31
CA ARG A 249 12.62 21.31 19.04
C ARG A 249 12.20 22.03 20.31
N VAL A 250 12.68 21.57 21.45
CA VAL A 250 12.39 22.11 22.78
C VAL A 250 13.66 22.58 23.45
N GLN A 251 13.65 23.76 24.02
CA GLN A 251 14.78 24.31 24.78
C GLN A 251 14.52 24.16 26.28
N LYS A 252 15.42 23.51 27.00
CA LYS A 252 15.38 23.44 28.45
C LYS A 252 16.39 24.36 29.05
N ALA A 253 15.98 25.21 30.02
CA ALA A 253 16.85 26.01 30.85
C ALA A 253 17.66 25.07 31.75
N THR A 254 18.95 25.36 31.88
CA THR A 254 19.87 24.69 32.80
C THR A 254 20.60 25.76 33.60
N SER A 255 21.32 25.39 34.66
CA SER A 255 22.17 26.32 35.43
C SER A 255 23.29 26.99 34.63
N GLY A 256 23.43 26.61 33.34
CA GLY A 256 24.37 27.16 32.39
C GLY A 256 23.69 27.52 31.06
N ARG A 257 24.37 27.21 29.93
CA ARG A 257 23.83 27.48 28.60
C ARG A 257 22.59 26.56 28.32
N PRO A 258 21.47 27.13 27.83
CA PRO A 258 20.29 26.33 27.52
C PRO A 258 20.58 25.17 26.56
N VAL A 259 20.02 24.00 26.84
CA VAL A 259 20.20 22.79 26.02
C VAL A 259 18.96 22.57 25.15
N ARG A 260 19.20 22.29 23.85
CA ARG A 260 18.14 21.95 22.90
C ARG A 260 17.94 20.45 22.82
N TYR A 261 16.69 20.05 22.76
CA TYR A 261 16.22 18.68 22.61
C TYR A 261 15.28 18.55 21.41
N ILE A 262 15.26 17.38 20.82
CA ILE A 262 14.28 16.97 19.82
C ILE A 262 13.29 16.07 20.54
N ALA A 263 12.01 16.47 20.59
CA ALA A 263 10.88 15.64 21.02
C ALA A 263 10.25 15.02 19.79
N VAL A 264 10.06 13.70 19.80
CA VAL A 264 9.46 12.93 18.72
C VAL A 264 7.95 12.91 18.90
N HIS A 265 7.18 12.99 17.80
CA HIS A 265 5.72 12.88 17.88
C HIS A 265 5.32 11.51 18.47
N PRO A 266 4.43 11.45 19.48
CA PRO A 266 4.10 10.21 20.19
C PRO A 266 3.64 9.07 19.28
N ASP A 267 2.83 9.37 18.26
CA ASP A 267 2.30 8.38 17.34
C ASP A 267 3.39 7.66 16.51
N LEU A 268 4.52 8.31 16.29
CA LEU A 268 5.65 7.71 15.58
C LEU A 268 6.38 6.66 16.43
N LEU A 269 6.39 6.85 17.73
CA LEU A 269 6.97 5.90 18.69
C LEU A 269 6.05 4.72 18.92
N ALA A 270 4.74 4.96 19.05
CA ALA A 270 3.73 3.91 19.19
C ALA A 270 3.71 2.95 17.98
N ARG A 271 3.87 3.47 16.76
CA ARG A 271 3.96 2.65 15.54
C ARG A 271 5.19 1.74 15.51
N LYS A 272 6.28 2.12 16.17
CA LYS A 272 7.50 1.31 16.23
C LYS A 272 7.34 0.09 17.14
N GLU A 273 6.56 0.19 18.21
CA GLU A 273 6.27 -0.95 19.11
C GLU A 273 5.44 -2.03 18.41
N VAL A 274 4.57 -1.64 17.46
CA VAL A 274 3.75 -2.57 16.65
C VAL A 274 4.56 -3.26 15.54
N ILE A 275 5.66 -2.65 15.06
CA ILE A 275 6.51 -3.20 14.00
C ILE A 275 7.58 -4.15 14.55
N ASN A 276 7.87 -4.11 15.84
CA ASN A 276 8.87 -4.96 16.51
C ASN A 276 8.25 -6.18 17.24
N LEU A 277 6.97 -6.49 17.01
CA LEU A 277 6.27 -7.73 17.36
C LEU A 277 6.06 -8.59 16.12
#